data_01b8218a497a50935d928700e0718932
#
_entry.id   01b8218a497a50935d928700e0718932
#
_cell.length_a   1.000
_cell.length_b   1.000
_cell.length_c   1.000
_cell.angle_alpha   90.00
_cell.angle_beta   90.00
_cell.angle_gamma   90.00
#
_symmetry.space_group_name_H-M   'P 1'
#
loop_
_entity.id
_entity.type
_entity.pdbx_description
1 polymer ?
#
loop_
_entity_poly.entity_id
_entity_poly.type
_entity_poly.pdbx_seq_one_letter_code
_entity_poly.pdbx_strand_id
1 'polypeptide(L)'
;GLGYEAISSGREKVMLCGGTEEFDVLTALTFDHILAASHNPDPRAASRPFDLSRDGLVCSEGAGVLLLESLDFALGRKAPILAEIAGFATTTSPANLVHPDPEGIARCMRLALADASLPAEAICAVNAHATATVEGDHAEAEAIFSVSRSDVPVNSFKGQVGQTMAASGALELIVCPWMINNDLLLPTYNLANPDPALGSPMFPTEQQKT
;
A
#
# COMPACT_ATOMS: atom_id res chain seq x y z
N GLY A 1 -4.92 -11.32 -2.91
CA GLY A 1 -4.40 -12.53 -2.25
C GLY A 1 -5.12 -13.78 -2.73
N LEU A 2 -6.36 -14.02 -2.31
CA LEU A 2 -7.11 -15.26 -2.65
C LEU A 2 -7.19 -15.53 -4.16
N GLY A 3 -7.35 -14.48 -4.97
CA GLY A 3 -7.35 -14.62 -6.44
C GLY A 3 -5.98 -15.05 -6.98
N TYR A 4 -4.90 -14.49 -6.46
CA TYR A 4 -3.54 -14.90 -6.79
C TYR A 4 -3.30 -16.38 -6.44
N GLU A 5 -3.65 -16.78 -5.23
CA GLU A 5 -3.50 -18.19 -4.80
C GLU A 5 -4.35 -19.18 -5.63
N ALA A 6 -5.56 -18.77 -6.03
CA ALA A 6 -6.42 -19.62 -6.86
C ALA A 6 -5.82 -19.84 -8.26
N ILE A 7 -5.21 -18.79 -8.84
CA ILE A 7 -4.59 -18.85 -10.17
C ILE A 7 -3.23 -19.54 -10.10
N SER A 8 -2.36 -19.16 -9.17
CA SER A 8 -1.01 -19.75 -9.03
C SER A 8 -1.03 -21.22 -8.71
N SER A 9 -2.04 -21.69 -7.96
CA SER A 9 -2.26 -23.13 -7.70
C SER A 9 -2.95 -23.89 -8.83
N GLY A 10 -3.32 -23.21 -9.94
CA GLY A 10 -3.99 -23.82 -11.08
C GLY A 10 -5.46 -24.16 -10.87
N ARG A 11 -6.08 -23.72 -9.76
CA ARG A 11 -7.52 -23.92 -9.51
C ARG A 11 -8.40 -23.11 -10.45
N GLU A 12 -7.96 -21.89 -10.76
CA GLU A 12 -8.65 -20.98 -11.66
C GLU A 12 -7.68 -20.43 -12.70
N LYS A 13 -8.20 -20.01 -13.85
CA LYS A 13 -7.43 -19.34 -14.91
C LYS A 13 -7.67 -17.85 -14.94
N VAL A 14 -8.82 -17.42 -14.45
CA VAL A 14 -9.28 -16.02 -14.48
C VAL A 14 -10.04 -15.72 -13.21
N MET A 15 -9.74 -14.60 -12.57
CA MET A 15 -10.43 -14.12 -11.37
C MET A 15 -10.67 -12.62 -11.47
N LEU A 16 -11.89 -12.19 -11.17
CA LEU A 16 -12.18 -10.79 -10.86
C LEU A 16 -11.92 -10.56 -9.37
N CYS A 17 -11.00 -9.67 -9.05
CA CYS A 17 -10.60 -9.36 -7.68
C CYS A 17 -10.70 -7.86 -7.45
N GLY A 18 -11.13 -7.46 -6.28
CA GLY A 18 -11.23 -6.04 -5.98
C GLY A 18 -11.75 -5.78 -4.59
N GLY A 19 -12.03 -4.54 -4.32
CA GLY A 19 -12.63 -4.05 -3.10
C GLY A 19 -13.43 -2.80 -3.37
N THR A 20 -14.42 -2.58 -2.54
CA THR A 20 -15.29 -1.39 -2.60
C THR A 20 -15.59 -0.95 -1.18
N GLU A 21 -15.62 0.35 -0.99
CA GLU A 21 -15.97 1.00 0.27
C GLU A 21 -16.89 2.17 -0.03
N GLU A 22 -17.96 2.28 0.75
CA GLU A 22 -18.81 3.46 0.80
C GLU A 22 -18.52 4.22 2.10
N PHE A 23 -18.36 5.52 2.03
CA PHE A 23 -18.15 6.34 3.21
C PHE A 23 -19.38 6.32 4.10
N ASP A 24 -19.20 5.89 5.34
CA ASP A 24 -20.23 5.90 6.37
C ASP A 24 -19.76 6.66 7.61
N VAL A 25 -20.66 7.44 8.16
CA VAL A 25 -20.41 8.25 9.36
C VAL A 25 -20.03 7.40 10.57
N LEU A 26 -20.55 6.17 10.68
CA LEU A 26 -20.21 5.26 11.78
C LEU A 26 -18.78 4.76 11.65
N THR A 27 -18.28 4.54 10.43
CA THR A 27 -16.88 4.23 10.18
C THR A 27 -15.99 5.36 10.67
N ALA A 28 -16.29 6.61 10.29
CA ALA A 28 -15.54 7.78 10.73
C ALA A 28 -15.57 7.93 12.27
N LEU A 29 -16.73 7.79 12.90
CA LEU A 29 -16.88 7.84 14.36
C LEU A 29 -16.10 6.71 15.06
N THR A 30 -16.01 5.53 14.46
CA THR A 30 -15.23 4.42 15.01
C THR A 30 -13.75 4.77 15.07
N PHE A 31 -13.19 5.30 13.97
CA PHE A 31 -11.78 5.72 13.94
C PHE A 31 -11.51 6.94 14.81
N ASP A 32 -12.45 7.86 14.93
CA ASP A 32 -12.37 8.97 15.88
C ASP A 32 -12.34 8.48 17.34
N HIS A 33 -13.23 7.54 17.67
CA HIS A 33 -13.31 6.98 19.02
C HIS A 33 -12.02 6.27 19.47
N ILE A 34 -11.32 5.59 18.56
CA ILE A 34 -10.03 4.95 18.84
C ILE A 34 -8.83 5.88 18.63
N LEU A 35 -9.06 7.17 18.42
CA LEU A 35 -8.06 8.23 18.25
C LEU A 35 -7.14 7.99 17.04
N ALA A 36 -7.65 7.37 15.98
CA ALA A 36 -6.92 7.09 14.76
C ALA A 36 -7.28 8.02 13.60
N ALA A 37 -8.38 8.79 13.71
CA ALA A 37 -8.80 9.75 12.70
C ALA A 37 -8.04 11.07 12.82
N SER A 38 -7.80 11.74 11.67
CA SER A 38 -7.20 13.07 11.64
C SER A 38 -8.19 14.12 12.14
N HIS A 39 -7.70 15.07 12.93
CA HIS A 39 -8.43 16.26 13.41
C HIS A 39 -7.98 17.53 12.70
N ASN A 40 -7.23 17.42 11.61
CA ASN A 40 -6.78 18.58 10.85
C ASN A 40 -7.98 19.35 10.27
N PRO A 41 -8.12 20.65 10.56
CA PRO A 41 -9.26 21.43 10.11
C PRO A 41 -9.25 21.74 8.59
N ASP A 42 -8.11 21.61 7.92
CA ASP A 42 -8.04 21.74 6.44
C ASP A 42 -8.13 20.33 5.81
N PRO A 43 -9.26 19.97 5.21
CA PRO A 43 -9.45 18.64 4.62
C PRO A 43 -8.49 18.37 3.46
N ARG A 44 -7.93 19.40 2.82
CA ARG A 44 -6.97 19.25 1.71
C ARG A 44 -5.57 18.90 2.20
N ALA A 45 -5.28 19.16 3.47
CA ALA A 45 -4.00 18.91 4.12
C ALA A 45 -4.06 17.80 5.19
N ALA A 46 -5.22 17.17 5.38
CA ALA A 46 -5.44 16.21 6.46
C ALA A 46 -4.74 14.88 6.20
N SER A 47 -4.95 14.27 5.03
CA SER A 47 -4.24 13.03 4.68
C SER A 47 -2.80 13.34 4.27
N ARG A 48 -1.85 13.01 5.14
CA ARG A 48 -0.41 13.35 4.96
C ARG A 48 0.52 12.24 5.45
N PRO A 49 0.52 11.09 4.79
CA PRO A 49 1.37 9.97 5.20
C PRO A 49 2.84 10.39 5.33
N PHE A 50 3.51 9.89 6.37
CA PHE A 50 4.92 10.12 6.69
C PHE A 50 5.32 11.55 7.05
N ASP A 51 4.41 12.52 6.96
CA ASP A 51 4.69 13.92 7.34
C ASP A 51 4.80 14.06 8.88
N LEU A 52 5.69 14.94 9.32
CA LEU A 52 5.90 15.26 10.75
C LEU A 52 4.62 15.73 11.44
N SER A 53 3.74 16.40 10.70
CA SER A 53 2.48 16.94 11.22
C SER A 53 1.29 16.02 10.99
N ARG A 54 1.51 14.74 10.66
CA ARG A 54 0.42 13.76 10.54
C ARG A 54 -0.22 13.52 11.89
N ASP A 55 -1.52 13.35 11.91
CA ASP A 55 -2.30 13.22 13.14
C ASP A 55 -3.37 12.12 13.08
N GLY A 56 -3.44 11.40 11.97
CA GLY A 56 -4.41 10.32 11.80
C GLY A 56 -4.87 10.13 10.37
N LEU A 57 -5.67 9.10 10.15
CA LEU A 57 -6.22 8.77 8.85
C LEU A 57 -7.43 9.64 8.50
N VAL A 58 -7.67 9.80 7.21
CA VAL A 58 -8.89 10.40 6.66
C VAL A 58 -9.73 9.30 6.02
N CYS A 59 -10.89 8.98 6.60
CA CYS A 59 -11.82 8.02 6.02
C CYS A 59 -12.31 8.52 4.66
N SER A 60 -12.30 7.66 3.69
CA SER A 60 -12.79 7.95 2.34
C SER A 60 -13.44 6.72 1.70
N GLU A 61 -13.97 6.89 0.50
CA GLU A 61 -14.65 5.84 -0.26
C GLU A 61 -13.96 5.57 -1.59
N GLY A 62 -14.29 4.45 -2.21
CA GLY A 62 -13.78 4.09 -3.52
C GLY A 62 -14.10 2.67 -3.91
N ALA A 63 -13.75 2.34 -5.14
CA ALA A 63 -13.85 0.98 -5.67
C ALA A 63 -12.72 0.72 -6.66
N GLY A 64 -12.19 -0.49 -6.64
CA GLY A 64 -11.21 -0.95 -7.61
C GLY A 64 -11.45 -2.42 -7.93
N VAL A 65 -11.35 -2.78 -9.22
CA VAL A 65 -11.49 -4.16 -9.68
C VAL A 65 -10.38 -4.47 -10.67
N LEU A 66 -9.73 -5.61 -10.49
CA LEU A 66 -8.69 -6.12 -11.35
C LEU A 66 -9.13 -7.46 -11.94
N LEU A 67 -8.77 -7.69 -13.20
CA LEU A 67 -8.84 -9.00 -13.83
C LEU A 67 -7.47 -9.66 -13.69
N LEU A 68 -7.41 -10.71 -12.90
CA LEU A 68 -6.23 -11.56 -12.77
C LEU A 68 -6.36 -12.76 -13.69
N GLU A 69 -5.28 -13.12 -14.37
CA GLU A 69 -5.25 -14.23 -15.32
C GLU A 69 -3.97 -15.04 -15.17
N SER A 70 -4.03 -16.34 -15.42
CA SER A 70 -2.79 -17.09 -15.61
C SER A 70 -2.08 -16.60 -16.87
N LEU A 71 -0.74 -16.57 -16.86
CA LEU A 71 0.05 -16.06 -17.97
C LEU A 71 -0.30 -16.74 -19.31
N ASP A 72 -0.41 -18.07 -19.31
CA ASP A 72 -0.75 -18.84 -20.51
C ASP A 72 -2.13 -18.45 -21.08
N PHE A 73 -3.11 -18.23 -20.20
CA PHE A 73 -4.45 -17.83 -20.63
C PHE A 73 -4.44 -16.40 -21.21
N ALA A 74 -3.77 -15.47 -20.55
CA ALA A 74 -3.61 -14.09 -21.03
C ALA A 74 -2.93 -14.03 -22.39
N LEU A 75 -1.81 -14.76 -22.56
CA LEU A 75 -1.09 -14.84 -23.82
C LEU A 75 -1.94 -15.51 -24.91
N GLY A 76 -2.65 -16.59 -24.59
CA GLY A 76 -3.50 -17.31 -25.55
C GLY A 76 -4.62 -16.44 -26.15
N ARG A 77 -5.18 -15.51 -25.39
CA ARG A 77 -6.18 -14.55 -25.87
C ARG A 77 -5.58 -13.20 -26.32
N LYS A 78 -4.26 -13.04 -26.26
CA LYS A 78 -3.53 -11.81 -26.60
C LYS A 78 -3.97 -10.62 -25.72
N ALA A 79 -4.13 -10.85 -24.41
CA ALA A 79 -4.48 -9.80 -23.47
C ALA A 79 -3.41 -8.71 -23.38
N PRO A 80 -3.77 -7.45 -23.17
CA PRO A 80 -2.83 -6.44 -22.73
C PRO A 80 -2.42 -6.75 -21.27
N ILE A 81 -1.23 -7.28 -21.08
CA ILE A 81 -0.70 -7.57 -19.74
C ILE A 81 -0.10 -6.28 -19.19
N LEU A 82 -0.64 -5.80 -18.07
CA LEU A 82 -0.20 -4.55 -17.43
C LEU A 82 0.98 -4.76 -16.49
N ALA A 83 0.98 -5.87 -15.74
CA ALA A 83 2.04 -6.27 -14.83
C ALA A 83 1.84 -7.74 -14.43
N GLU A 84 2.84 -8.30 -13.77
CA GLU A 84 2.77 -9.61 -13.12
C GLU A 84 2.70 -9.43 -11.60
N ILE A 85 1.84 -10.21 -10.94
CA ILE A 85 1.88 -10.38 -9.48
C ILE A 85 2.84 -11.53 -9.21
N ALA A 86 4.07 -11.21 -8.85
CA ALA A 86 5.14 -12.18 -8.70
C ALA A 86 5.07 -12.95 -7.38
N GLY A 87 4.50 -12.37 -6.33
CA GLY A 87 4.37 -13.03 -5.04
C GLY A 87 3.35 -12.36 -4.12
N PHE A 88 2.90 -13.13 -3.14
CA PHE A 88 1.92 -12.70 -2.15
C PHE A 88 2.21 -13.33 -0.79
N ALA A 89 1.94 -12.58 0.27
CA ALA A 89 1.89 -13.12 1.62
C ALA A 89 0.86 -12.42 2.48
N THR A 90 0.38 -13.12 3.48
CA THR A 90 -0.45 -12.56 4.55
C THR A 90 0.00 -13.13 5.87
N THR A 91 -0.01 -12.33 6.91
CA THR A 91 0.33 -12.72 8.28
C THR A 91 -0.69 -12.13 9.25
N THR A 92 -0.79 -12.76 10.40
CA THR A 92 -1.55 -12.21 11.53
C THR A 92 -0.57 -11.74 12.57
N SER A 93 -0.68 -10.47 12.98
CA SER A 93 0.05 -9.94 14.14
C SER A 93 -0.73 -10.26 15.41
N PRO A 94 -0.08 -10.79 16.45
CA PRO A 94 -0.71 -11.02 17.76
C PRO A 94 -0.81 -9.73 18.59
N ALA A 95 -0.26 -8.62 18.09
CA ALA A 95 -0.27 -7.33 18.77
C ALA A 95 -1.66 -6.71 18.82
N ASN A 96 -1.74 -5.52 19.38
CA ASN A 96 -2.98 -4.77 19.48
C ASN A 96 -3.44 -4.28 18.09
N LEU A 97 -4.76 -4.09 17.93
CA LEU A 97 -5.37 -3.56 16.68
C LEU A 97 -4.83 -2.18 16.29
N VAL A 98 -4.48 -1.34 17.27
CA VAL A 98 -4.02 0.04 17.05
C VAL A 98 -2.50 0.22 17.18
N HIS A 99 -1.77 -0.81 17.63
CA HIS A 99 -0.31 -0.77 17.75
C HIS A 99 0.29 -1.84 16.83
N PRO A 100 0.56 -1.52 15.58
CA PRO A 100 1.11 -2.47 14.61
C PRO A 100 2.53 -2.91 15.04
N ASP A 101 2.83 -4.18 14.79
CA ASP A 101 4.11 -4.79 15.09
C ASP A 101 5.04 -4.69 13.86
N PRO A 102 6.14 -3.92 13.92
CA PRO A 102 7.07 -3.77 12.81
C PRO A 102 7.64 -5.12 12.31
N GLU A 103 7.96 -6.04 13.23
CA GLU A 103 8.49 -7.35 12.84
C GLU A 103 7.42 -8.22 12.16
N GLY A 104 6.16 -8.12 12.58
CA GLY A 104 5.03 -8.78 11.89
C GLY A 104 4.87 -8.29 10.45
N ILE A 105 4.99 -6.98 10.24
CA ILE A 105 4.95 -6.36 8.90
C ILE A 105 6.18 -6.81 8.08
N ALA A 106 7.37 -6.72 8.64
CA ALA A 106 8.61 -7.14 7.98
C ALA A 106 8.60 -8.62 7.61
N ARG A 107 8.07 -9.47 8.49
CA ARG A 107 7.89 -10.89 8.20
C ARG A 107 6.97 -11.11 6.99
N CYS A 108 5.86 -10.38 6.90
CA CYS A 108 4.95 -10.46 5.76
C CYS A 108 5.67 -10.09 4.46
N MET A 109 6.45 -9.00 4.46
CA MET A 109 7.25 -8.58 3.32
C MET A 109 8.28 -9.64 2.89
N ARG A 110 9.02 -10.23 3.85
CA ARG A 110 9.99 -11.29 3.55
C ARG A 110 9.32 -12.54 2.96
N LEU A 111 8.14 -12.90 3.45
CA LEU A 111 7.38 -14.03 2.91
C LEU A 111 6.89 -13.75 1.48
N ALA A 112 6.44 -12.54 1.17
CA ALA A 112 6.05 -12.15 -0.18
C ALA A 112 7.25 -12.18 -1.15
N LEU A 113 8.42 -11.71 -0.72
CA LEU A 113 9.66 -11.81 -1.50
C LEU A 113 10.08 -13.26 -1.73
N ALA A 114 9.95 -14.11 -0.71
CA ALA A 114 10.26 -15.53 -0.82
C ALA A 114 9.30 -16.25 -1.80
N ASP A 115 8.01 -15.93 -1.75
CA ASP A 115 7.02 -16.45 -2.70
C ASP A 115 7.34 -16.02 -4.14
N ALA A 116 7.73 -14.74 -4.30
CA ALA A 116 8.18 -14.20 -5.59
C ALA A 116 9.54 -14.77 -6.05
N SER A 117 10.29 -15.46 -5.19
CA SER A 117 11.68 -15.86 -5.45
C SER A 117 12.60 -14.67 -5.81
N LEU A 118 12.34 -13.51 -5.21
CA LEU A 118 13.09 -12.28 -5.46
C LEU A 118 13.91 -11.88 -4.23
N PRO A 119 15.15 -11.41 -4.42
CA PRO A 119 15.92 -10.79 -3.34
C PRO A 119 15.40 -9.38 -3.06
N ALA A 120 15.62 -8.89 -1.86
CA ALA A 120 15.18 -7.54 -1.46
C ALA A 120 15.79 -6.42 -2.33
N GLU A 121 16.98 -6.64 -2.86
CA GLU A 121 17.70 -5.72 -3.76
C GLU A 121 17.00 -5.52 -5.11
N ALA A 122 16.11 -6.44 -5.49
CA ALA A 122 15.32 -6.33 -6.71
C ALA A 122 14.14 -5.33 -6.59
N ILE A 123 13.81 -4.91 -5.34
CA ILE A 123 12.74 -3.95 -5.11
C ILE A 123 13.22 -2.56 -5.49
N CYS A 124 12.55 -1.93 -6.45
CA CYS A 124 12.86 -0.59 -6.92
C CYS A 124 11.92 0.50 -6.36
N ALA A 125 10.77 0.15 -5.82
CA ALA A 125 9.89 1.08 -5.12
C ALA A 125 8.96 0.32 -4.15
N VAL A 126 8.47 1.01 -3.13
CA VAL A 126 7.45 0.50 -2.20
C VAL A 126 6.26 1.46 -2.19
N ASN A 127 5.08 0.94 -2.52
CA ASN A 127 3.83 1.64 -2.22
C ASN A 127 3.35 1.16 -0.86
N ALA A 128 3.44 2.04 0.13
CA ALA A 128 3.16 1.74 1.52
C ALA A 128 1.68 1.85 1.85
N HIS A 129 1.25 1.11 2.85
CA HIS A 129 -0.09 1.26 3.43
C HIS A 129 -0.28 2.64 4.06
N ALA A 130 0.69 3.13 4.78
CA ALA A 130 0.81 4.42 5.45
C ALA A 130 -0.44 5.31 5.38
N THR A 131 -1.22 5.30 6.46
CA THR A 131 -2.53 5.97 6.56
C THR A 131 -2.46 7.36 7.16
N ALA A 132 -1.27 7.88 7.42
CA ALA A 132 -0.98 9.09 8.19
C ALA A 132 -1.25 8.96 9.71
N THR A 133 -1.41 7.73 10.23
CA THR A 133 -1.39 7.49 11.67
C THR A 133 0.05 7.53 12.20
N VAL A 134 0.27 8.14 13.36
CA VAL A 134 1.63 8.34 13.89
C VAL A 134 2.35 7.00 14.08
N GLU A 135 1.72 6.06 14.77
CA GLU A 135 2.31 4.75 15.08
C GLU A 135 2.33 3.81 13.86
N GLY A 136 1.27 3.85 13.04
CA GLY A 136 1.16 2.99 11.85
C GLY A 136 2.26 3.28 10.83
N ASP A 137 2.43 4.53 10.47
CA ASP A 137 3.45 4.96 9.52
C ASP A 137 4.87 4.70 10.05
N HIS A 138 5.07 4.86 11.38
CA HIS A 138 6.36 4.56 12.01
C HIS A 138 6.69 3.06 11.94
N ALA A 139 5.77 2.21 12.36
CA ALA A 139 5.96 0.77 12.35
C ALA A 139 6.20 0.22 10.93
N GLU A 140 5.47 0.74 9.94
CA GLU A 140 5.65 0.33 8.55
C GLU A 140 6.98 0.82 7.97
N ALA A 141 7.40 2.05 8.25
CA ALA A 141 8.70 2.57 7.84
C ALA A 141 9.85 1.72 8.42
N GLU A 142 9.81 1.39 9.72
CA GLU A 142 10.77 0.52 10.37
C GLU A 142 10.83 -0.85 9.69
N ALA A 143 9.67 -1.45 9.40
CA ALA A 143 9.58 -2.72 8.70
C ALA A 143 10.19 -2.66 7.29
N ILE A 144 9.86 -1.63 6.49
CA ILE A 144 10.39 -1.43 5.15
C ILE A 144 11.93 -1.36 5.20
N PHE A 145 12.51 -0.57 6.12
CA PHE A 145 13.96 -0.44 6.24
C PHE A 145 14.67 -1.69 6.73
N SER A 146 13.99 -2.52 7.52
CA SER A 146 14.55 -3.81 7.95
C SER A 146 14.61 -4.85 6.84
N VAL A 147 13.85 -4.66 5.76
CA VAL A 147 13.73 -5.64 4.66
C VAL A 147 14.35 -5.15 3.37
N SER A 148 14.18 -3.88 3.02
CA SER A 148 14.63 -3.32 1.75
C SER A 148 15.96 -2.56 1.87
N ARG A 149 16.51 -2.15 0.74
CA ARG A 149 17.67 -1.24 0.71
C ARG A 149 17.29 0.12 1.32
N SER A 150 18.26 0.79 1.91
CA SER A 150 18.06 2.12 2.52
C SER A 150 17.72 3.24 1.53
N ASP A 151 17.98 3.02 0.23
CA ASP A 151 17.74 3.96 -0.86
C ASP A 151 16.47 3.64 -1.67
N VAL A 152 15.69 2.64 -1.27
CA VAL A 152 14.44 2.33 -1.96
C VAL A 152 13.43 3.45 -1.75
N PRO A 153 12.84 4.01 -2.84
CA PRO A 153 11.83 5.02 -2.70
C PRO A 153 10.52 4.44 -2.17
N VAL A 154 9.91 5.18 -1.24
CA VAL A 154 8.65 4.80 -0.58
C VAL A 154 7.60 5.89 -0.81
N ASN A 155 6.44 5.51 -1.28
CA ASN A 155 5.30 6.42 -1.39
C ASN A 155 4.04 5.84 -0.75
N SER A 156 3.06 6.69 -0.46
CA SER A 156 1.71 6.27 -0.12
C SER A 156 0.70 7.02 -0.98
N PHE A 157 -0.16 6.27 -1.64
CA PHE A 157 -1.25 6.82 -2.45
C PHE A 157 -2.37 7.44 -1.60
N LYS A 158 -2.37 7.17 -0.30
CA LYS A 158 -3.39 7.70 0.62
C LYS A 158 -3.31 9.19 0.88
N GLY A 159 -2.20 9.84 0.56
CA GLY A 159 -2.13 11.28 0.51
C GLY A 159 -3.13 11.89 -0.48
N GLN A 160 -3.40 11.21 -1.60
CA GLN A 160 -4.33 11.65 -2.65
C GLN A 160 -5.79 11.26 -2.37
N VAL A 161 -6.03 10.04 -1.87
CA VAL A 161 -7.38 9.45 -1.82
C VAL A 161 -7.92 9.21 -0.41
N GLY A 162 -7.10 9.42 0.62
CA GLY A 162 -7.45 9.02 1.99
C GLY A 162 -7.38 7.49 2.19
N GLN A 163 -7.95 7.03 3.29
CA GLN A 163 -8.06 5.61 3.62
C GLN A 163 -9.41 5.07 3.15
N THR A 164 -9.41 4.38 2.03
CA THR A 164 -10.60 3.79 1.39
C THR A 164 -10.89 2.36 1.86
N MET A 165 -10.42 1.98 3.04
CA MET A 165 -10.66 0.71 3.72
C MET A 165 -10.57 -0.50 2.79
N ALA A 166 -11.71 -1.14 2.52
CA ALA A 166 -11.79 -2.34 1.67
C ALA A 166 -11.37 -2.10 0.22
N ALA A 167 -11.43 -0.88 -0.28
CA ALA A 167 -11.00 -0.53 -1.64
C ALA A 167 -9.50 -0.22 -1.74
N SER A 168 -8.80 0.12 -0.62
CA SER A 168 -7.42 0.62 -0.63
C SER A 168 -6.45 -0.26 -1.41
N GLY A 169 -6.37 -1.54 -1.08
CA GLY A 169 -5.44 -2.44 -1.74
C GLY A 169 -5.72 -2.63 -3.23
N ALA A 170 -6.99 -2.56 -3.66
CA ALA A 170 -7.35 -2.64 -5.07
C ALA A 170 -6.92 -1.37 -5.83
N LEU A 171 -7.14 -0.19 -5.26
CA LEU A 171 -6.73 1.09 -5.84
C LEU A 171 -5.20 1.20 -5.93
N GLU A 172 -4.49 0.83 -4.88
CA GLU A 172 -3.03 0.81 -4.84
C GLU A 172 -2.45 -0.19 -5.87
N LEU A 173 -3.05 -1.38 -5.97
CA LEU A 173 -2.64 -2.37 -6.96
C LEU A 173 -2.98 -1.96 -8.41
N ILE A 174 -3.92 -1.05 -8.64
CA ILE A 174 -4.17 -0.44 -9.96
C ILE A 174 -3.13 0.63 -10.28
N VAL A 175 -2.76 1.44 -9.29
CA VAL A 175 -1.80 2.54 -9.47
C VAL A 175 -0.37 2.02 -9.69
N CYS A 176 0.03 0.94 -9.01
CA CYS A 176 1.38 0.39 -9.17
C CYS A 176 1.71 -0.03 -10.62
N PRO A 177 0.91 -0.84 -11.34
CA PRO A 177 1.15 -1.12 -12.75
C PRO A 177 1.13 0.13 -13.64
N TRP A 178 0.29 1.11 -13.30
CA TRP A 178 0.28 2.38 -14.03
C TRP A 178 1.61 3.13 -13.87
N MET A 179 2.16 3.19 -12.65
CA MET A 179 3.49 3.77 -12.40
C MET A 179 4.57 3.02 -13.18
N ILE A 180 4.57 1.68 -13.14
CA ILE A 180 5.53 0.83 -13.88
C ILE A 180 5.47 1.11 -15.38
N ASN A 181 4.28 1.09 -15.98
CA ASN A 181 4.13 1.25 -17.43
C ASN A 181 4.42 2.66 -17.95
N ASN A 182 4.49 3.65 -17.08
CA ASN A 182 4.81 5.03 -17.43
C ASN A 182 6.21 5.48 -16.97
N ASP A 183 7.00 4.59 -16.37
CA ASP A 183 8.30 4.91 -15.77
C ASP A 183 8.21 6.10 -14.79
N LEU A 184 7.20 6.06 -13.93
CA LEU A 184 6.89 7.14 -13.02
C LEU A 184 6.75 6.62 -11.59
N LEU A 185 7.25 7.40 -10.66
CA LEU A 185 6.97 7.23 -9.23
C LEU A 185 6.18 8.43 -8.74
N LEU A 186 4.97 8.19 -8.25
CA LEU A 186 4.15 9.23 -7.68
C LEU A 186 4.67 9.64 -6.29
N PRO A 187 4.70 10.93 -5.98
CA PRO A 187 5.01 11.40 -4.63
C PRO A 187 3.86 11.07 -3.66
N THR A 188 4.18 11.03 -2.39
CA THR A 188 3.17 11.09 -1.33
C THR A 188 2.62 12.51 -1.27
N TYR A 189 1.33 12.69 -1.55
CA TYR A 189 0.70 13.99 -1.48
C TYR A 189 0.66 14.51 -0.03
N ASN A 190 0.79 15.81 0.17
CA ASN A 190 0.87 16.48 1.47
C ASN A 190 2.12 16.15 2.32
N LEU A 191 3.08 15.40 1.80
CA LEU A 191 4.36 15.17 2.47
C LEU A 191 5.28 16.37 2.21
N ALA A 192 5.20 17.37 3.07
CA ALA A 192 6.02 18.57 2.98
C ALA A 192 7.28 18.50 3.86
N ASN A 193 7.15 17.89 5.03
CA ASN A 193 8.19 17.73 6.01
C ASN A 193 8.25 16.27 6.48
N PRO A 194 9.07 15.41 5.87
CA PRO A 194 9.23 14.05 6.33
C PRO A 194 9.58 13.97 7.81
N ASP A 195 8.92 13.10 8.56
CA ASP A 195 9.18 12.94 9.98
C ASP A 195 10.56 12.31 10.18
N PRO A 196 11.52 13.00 10.83
CA PRO A 196 12.87 12.49 11.04
C PRO A 196 12.92 11.24 11.92
N ALA A 197 11.89 10.97 12.72
CA ALA A 197 11.79 9.74 13.52
C ALA A 197 11.61 8.48 12.67
N LEU A 198 11.20 8.61 11.41
CA LEU A 198 11.04 7.50 10.47
C LEU A 198 12.37 7.05 9.84
N GLY A 199 13.50 7.62 10.22
CA GLY A 199 14.79 7.38 9.59
C GLY A 199 14.99 8.27 8.36
N SER A 200 15.72 7.78 7.35
CA SER A 200 16.00 8.54 6.13
C SER A 200 15.50 7.80 4.88
N PRO A 201 14.19 7.54 4.77
CA PRO A 201 13.65 6.97 3.55
C PRO A 201 13.76 7.95 2.39
N MET A 202 13.95 7.42 1.20
CA MET A 202 13.74 8.22 0.00
C MET A 202 12.24 8.40 -0.22
N PHE A 203 11.69 9.46 0.34
CA PHE A 203 10.33 9.88 -0.01
C PHE A 203 10.38 10.76 -1.26
N PRO A 204 9.82 10.34 -2.39
CA PRO A 204 9.67 11.21 -3.52
C PRO A 204 8.77 12.40 -3.17
N THR A 205 9.31 13.61 -3.24
CA THR A 205 8.55 14.86 -3.02
C THR A 205 7.97 15.42 -4.32
N GLU A 206 8.48 14.94 -5.46
CA GLU A 206 8.00 15.26 -6.79
C GLU A 206 7.88 13.98 -7.62
N GLN A 207 7.09 14.04 -8.69
CA GLN A 207 7.00 12.94 -9.64
C GLN A 207 8.38 12.66 -10.25
N GLN A 208 8.87 11.45 -10.07
CA GLN A 208 10.18 11.02 -10.58
C GLN A 208 10.00 10.05 -11.75
N LYS A 209 10.94 10.09 -12.69
CA LYS A 209 11.12 8.99 -13.65
C LYS A 209 11.99 7.93 -13.00
N THR A 210 11.55 6.68 -13.07
CA THR A 210 12.28 5.51 -12.57
C THR A 210 13.33 5.04 -13.57
#